data_8b8abfda6674a462a0809ed1cedcee37
#
_entry.id   8b8abfda6674a462a0809ed1cedcee37
#
_cell.length_a   1.000
_cell.length_b   1.000
_cell.length_c   1.000
_cell.angle_alpha   90.00
_cell.angle_beta   90.00
_cell.angle_gamma   90.00
#
_symmetry.space_group_name_H-M   'P 1'
#
loop_
_entity.id
_entity.type
_entity.pdbx_description
1 polymer ?
#
loop_
_entity_poly.entity_id
_entity_poly.type
_entity_poly.pdbx_seq_one_letter_code
_entity_poly.pdbx_strand_id
1 'polypeptide(L)'
;MGIREICGRKNFNYFSKMKETISIKITNPDEKVAAIIDELSANLYLRFGSDGKNSFTDWEYENPKFLFVIAEIDNEIVGCGAIRPIDENIGEVKRMYSKYPGKKIGKTILAFLEKKAKTIGFTDLILETRLKNQEAIQFYQKQEYKVIPNYGKYKDRPEAVCFGKSLK
;
A
#
# COMPACT_ATOMS: atom_id res chain seq x y z
N MET A 1 1.98 49.58 45.08
CA MET A 1 3.03 48.62 45.42
C MET A 1 2.62 47.23 44.94
N GLY A 2 3.32 46.74 43.95
CA GLY A 2 3.63 45.34 43.67
C GLY A 2 2.50 44.39 43.37
N ILE A 3 2.02 44.40 42.12
CA ILE A 3 1.26 43.30 41.55
C ILE A 3 2.27 42.32 40.96
N ARG A 4 2.37 41.12 41.56
CA ARG A 4 3.15 40.05 41.00
C ARG A 4 2.24 39.22 40.10
N GLU A 5 2.58 39.23 38.80
CA GLU A 5 2.09 38.30 37.81
C GLU A 5 2.46 36.87 38.18
N ILE A 6 1.44 36.03 38.32
CA ILE A 6 1.62 34.57 38.34
C ILE A 6 1.25 34.08 36.94
N CYS A 7 2.26 33.98 36.09
CA CYS A 7 2.15 33.37 34.78
C CYS A 7 1.99 31.85 34.95
N GLY A 8 0.77 31.36 34.80
CA GLY A 8 0.41 29.94 34.85
C GLY A 8 0.86 29.21 33.57
N ARG A 9 2.05 28.63 33.60
CA ARG A 9 2.44 27.58 32.65
C ARG A 9 1.70 26.31 33.00
N LYS A 10 0.55 26.06 32.41
CA LYS A 10 -0.06 24.72 32.36
C LYS A 10 -0.91 24.65 31.13
N ASN A 11 -0.52 23.83 30.17
CA ASN A 11 -1.28 23.05 29.23
C ASN A 11 -0.63 22.96 27.86
N PHE A 12 0.60 22.41 27.81
CA PHE A 12 1.24 22.07 26.53
C PHE A 12 1.53 20.57 26.39
N ASN A 13 0.84 19.71 27.14
CA ASN A 13 1.12 18.27 27.13
C ASN A 13 -0.12 17.36 27.07
N TYR A 14 -1.26 17.83 26.55
CA TYR A 14 -2.44 16.97 26.44
C TYR A 14 -2.70 16.42 25.03
N PHE A 15 -1.92 16.84 24.02
CA PHE A 15 -2.09 16.38 22.62
C PHE A 15 -1.13 15.26 22.18
N SER A 16 -0.37 14.65 23.05
CA SER A 16 0.69 13.73 22.64
C SER A 16 0.40 12.25 22.94
N LYS A 17 -0.83 11.75 22.75
CA LYS A 17 -1.09 10.30 22.72
C LYS A 17 -2.46 9.89 22.15
N MET A 18 -3.00 10.58 21.20
CA MET A 18 -3.99 9.94 20.33
C MET A 18 -3.23 9.03 19.39
N LYS A 19 -3.40 7.72 19.58
CA LYS A 19 -2.87 6.70 18.69
C LYS A 19 -3.56 6.89 17.36
N GLU A 20 -2.86 7.49 16.37
CA GLU A 20 -3.39 7.66 15.02
C GLU A 20 -3.92 6.32 14.54
N THR A 21 -5.24 6.20 14.43
CA THR A 21 -5.88 4.95 14.01
C THR A 21 -5.92 4.92 12.49
N ILE A 22 -5.25 3.94 11.89
CA ILE A 22 -5.32 3.71 10.44
C ILE A 22 -6.60 2.93 10.16
N SER A 23 -7.52 3.51 9.39
CA SER A 23 -8.70 2.82 8.87
C SER A 23 -8.47 2.39 7.42
N ILE A 24 -8.92 1.17 7.06
CA ILE A 24 -8.85 0.65 5.69
C ILE A 24 -10.25 0.54 5.12
N LYS A 25 -10.44 1.10 3.94
CA LYS A 25 -11.72 1.03 3.21
C LYS A 25 -11.50 0.38 1.84
N ILE A 26 -12.39 -0.55 1.50
CA ILE A 26 -12.50 -1.06 0.12
C ILE A 26 -13.23 0.02 -0.68
N THR A 27 -12.71 0.36 -1.84
CA THR A 27 -13.31 1.33 -2.75
C THR A 27 -12.99 0.98 -4.20
N ASN A 28 -13.67 1.63 -5.12
CA ASN A 28 -13.25 1.64 -6.51
C ASN A 28 -12.33 2.84 -6.74
N PRO A 29 -11.39 2.77 -7.68
CA PRO A 29 -10.55 3.89 -8.05
C PRO A 29 -11.37 4.95 -8.82
N ASP A 30 -12.09 5.75 -8.07
CA ASP A 30 -12.90 6.88 -8.53
C ASP A 30 -12.14 8.21 -8.37
N GLU A 31 -12.82 9.32 -8.67
CA GLU A 31 -12.23 10.67 -8.56
C GLU A 31 -11.70 10.99 -7.15
N LYS A 32 -12.30 10.40 -6.09
CA LYS A 32 -11.89 10.66 -4.70
C LYS A 32 -10.52 10.09 -4.38
N VAL A 33 -10.15 9.00 -5.06
CA VAL A 33 -8.85 8.34 -4.87
C VAL A 33 -7.84 8.69 -5.98
N ALA A 34 -8.23 9.44 -6.99
CA ALA A 34 -7.36 9.82 -8.09
C ALA A 34 -6.08 10.51 -7.58
N ALA A 35 -6.20 11.38 -6.59
CA ALA A 35 -5.06 12.12 -6.04
C ALA A 35 -3.99 11.19 -5.44
N ILE A 36 -4.35 10.15 -4.70
CA ILE A 36 -3.38 9.20 -4.13
C ILE A 36 -2.76 8.31 -5.19
N ILE A 37 -3.50 7.98 -6.25
CA ILE A 37 -2.99 7.22 -7.41
C ILE A 37 -2.00 8.06 -8.20
N ASP A 38 -2.29 9.35 -8.40
CA ASP A 38 -1.38 10.28 -9.08
C ASP A 38 -0.12 10.54 -8.26
N GLU A 39 -0.23 10.66 -6.95
CA GLU A 39 0.91 10.79 -6.04
C GLU A 39 1.82 9.56 -6.10
N LEU A 40 1.26 8.34 -6.07
CA LEU A 40 2.00 7.10 -6.31
C LEU A 40 2.71 7.13 -7.66
N SER A 41 2.00 7.50 -8.72
CA SER A 41 2.54 7.52 -10.09
C SER A 41 3.69 8.52 -10.23
N ALA A 42 3.54 9.71 -9.65
CA ALA A 42 4.60 10.73 -9.60
C ALA A 42 5.83 10.25 -8.80
N ASN A 43 5.61 9.60 -7.66
CA ASN A 43 6.69 9.04 -6.85
C ASN A 43 7.48 7.96 -7.62
N LEU A 44 6.78 7.05 -8.30
CA LEU A 44 7.40 6.01 -9.13
C LEU A 44 8.19 6.62 -10.29
N TYR A 45 7.64 7.63 -10.95
CA TYR A 45 8.32 8.31 -12.04
C TYR A 45 9.60 9.01 -11.60
N LEU A 46 9.54 9.76 -10.51
CA LEU A 46 10.72 10.45 -9.96
C LEU A 46 11.83 9.48 -9.54
N ARG A 47 11.46 8.33 -8.97
CA ARG A 47 12.43 7.36 -8.45
C ARG A 47 12.97 6.41 -9.53
N PHE A 48 12.17 6.08 -10.52
CA PHE A 48 12.45 4.98 -11.44
C PHE A 48 12.24 5.30 -12.92
N GLY A 49 11.78 6.50 -13.27
CA GLY A 49 11.56 6.93 -14.65
C GLY A 49 10.32 6.30 -15.33
N SER A 50 9.40 5.71 -14.55
CA SER A 50 8.16 5.13 -15.08
C SER A 50 7.07 5.17 -14.00
N ASP A 51 5.88 5.64 -14.37
CA ASP A 51 4.75 5.90 -13.49
C ASP A 51 3.93 4.63 -13.12
N GLY A 52 4.22 3.50 -13.74
CA GLY A 52 3.51 2.25 -13.50
C GLY A 52 2.05 2.21 -13.98
N LYS A 53 1.55 3.25 -14.68
CA LYS A 53 0.16 3.33 -15.17
C LYS A 53 -0.20 2.17 -16.10
N ASN A 54 0.74 1.75 -16.94
CA ASN A 54 0.56 0.60 -17.87
C ASN A 54 0.38 -0.77 -17.17
N SER A 55 0.45 -0.81 -15.85
CA SER A 55 0.22 -2.03 -15.07
C SER A 55 -1.22 -2.21 -14.64
N PHE A 56 -2.10 -1.27 -14.97
CA PHE A 56 -3.50 -1.25 -14.57
C PHE A 56 -4.36 -0.88 -15.76
N THR A 57 -5.32 -1.71 -16.11
CA THR A 57 -6.27 -1.49 -17.19
C THR A 57 -7.69 -1.44 -16.65
N ASP A 58 -8.58 -0.67 -17.27
CA ASP A 58 -9.93 -0.40 -16.76
C ASP A 58 -10.78 -1.68 -16.60
N TRP A 59 -10.53 -2.72 -17.41
CA TRP A 59 -11.27 -3.98 -17.31
C TRP A 59 -11.01 -4.76 -16.02
N GLU A 60 -9.93 -4.47 -15.30
CA GLU A 60 -9.61 -5.16 -14.03
C GLU A 60 -10.62 -4.82 -12.93
N TYR A 61 -11.26 -3.67 -13.00
CA TYR A 61 -12.24 -3.22 -12.02
C TYR A 61 -13.58 -4.00 -12.06
N GLU A 62 -13.89 -4.60 -13.19
CA GLU A 62 -15.11 -5.38 -13.38
C GLU A 62 -14.97 -6.82 -12.82
N ASN A 63 -13.77 -7.27 -12.52
CA ASN A 63 -13.55 -8.59 -11.97
C ASN A 63 -13.99 -8.65 -10.50
N PRO A 64 -14.91 -9.56 -10.09
CA PRO A 64 -15.42 -9.64 -8.72
C PRO A 64 -14.33 -9.98 -7.67
N LYS A 65 -13.20 -10.53 -8.09
CA LYS A 65 -12.03 -10.79 -7.22
C LYS A 65 -11.04 -9.64 -7.19
N PHE A 66 -11.27 -8.56 -7.92
CA PHE A 66 -10.47 -7.35 -7.83
C PHE A 66 -10.71 -6.64 -6.50
N LEU A 67 -9.63 -6.18 -5.87
CA LEU A 67 -9.69 -5.38 -4.66
C LEU A 67 -8.87 -4.11 -4.84
N PHE A 68 -9.46 -2.98 -4.50
CA PHE A 68 -8.74 -1.73 -4.29
C PHE A 68 -9.08 -1.19 -2.91
N VAL A 69 -8.06 -0.78 -2.16
CA VAL A 69 -8.22 -0.25 -0.81
C VAL A 69 -7.47 1.06 -0.63
N ILE A 70 -8.01 1.90 0.24
CA ILE A 70 -7.35 3.09 0.75
C ILE A 70 -7.15 2.97 2.26
N ALA A 71 -6.08 3.60 2.74
CA ALA A 71 -5.85 3.83 4.15
C ALA A 71 -6.11 5.29 4.48
N GLU A 72 -6.82 5.53 5.57
CA GLU A 72 -7.12 6.88 6.07
C GLU A 72 -6.65 7.06 7.51
N ILE A 73 -6.17 8.26 7.81
CA ILE A 73 -5.91 8.78 9.15
C ILE A 73 -6.61 10.14 9.22
N ASP A 74 -7.46 10.34 10.22
CA ASP A 74 -8.20 11.60 10.45
C ASP A 74 -8.91 12.13 9.17
N ASN A 75 -9.53 11.23 8.39
CA ASN A 75 -10.19 11.48 7.10
C ASN A 75 -9.26 11.90 5.95
N GLU A 76 -7.95 11.87 6.12
CA GLU A 76 -6.99 12.04 5.04
C GLU A 76 -6.62 10.68 4.45
N ILE A 77 -6.64 10.54 3.11
CA ILE A 77 -6.15 9.35 2.41
C ILE A 77 -4.61 9.39 2.46
N VAL A 78 -4.01 8.40 3.13
CA VAL A 78 -2.57 8.33 3.38
C VAL A 78 -1.88 7.14 2.72
N GLY A 79 -2.62 6.32 2.02
CA GLY A 79 -2.06 5.17 1.30
C GLY A 79 -3.10 4.41 0.51
N CYS A 80 -2.65 3.52 -0.35
CA CYS A 80 -3.49 2.63 -1.13
C CYS A 80 -2.81 1.29 -1.41
N GLY A 81 -3.59 0.33 -1.89
CA GLY A 81 -3.12 -0.95 -2.36
C GLY A 81 -4.22 -1.68 -3.13
N ALA A 82 -3.83 -2.63 -3.96
CA ALA A 82 -4.76 -3.40 -4.75
C ALA A 82 -4.34 -4.87 -4.87
N ILE A 83 -5.31 -5.73 -5.15
CA ILE A 83 -5.10 -7.09 -5.65
C ILE A 83 -5.87 -7.22 -6.95
N ARG A 84 -5.18 -7.65 -8.00
CA ARG A 84 -5.83 -8.10 -9.22
C ARG A 84 -5.73 -9.63 -9.34
N PRO A 85 -6.76 -10.31 -9.82
CA PRO A 85 -6.69 -11.74 -10.08
C PRO A 85 -5.74 -12.04 -11.24
N ILE A 86 -4.87 -13.02 -11.06
CA ILE A 86 -4.07 -13.63 -12.14
C ILE A 86 -4.80 -14.86 -12.66
N ASP A 87 -5.31 -15.67 -11.73
CA ASP A 87 -6.20 -16.81 -11.99
C ASP A 87 -7.15 -17.04 -10.80
N GLU A 88 -7.81 -18.18 -10.75
CA GLU A 88 -8.77 -18.52 -9.69
C GLU A 88 -8.16 -18.54 -8.27
N ASN A 89 -6.88 -18.86 -8.15
CA ASN A 89 -6.18 -19.10 -6.89
C ASN A 89 -5.13 -18.05 -6.56
N ILE A 90 -4.63 -17.30 -7.56
CA ILE A 90 -3.50 -16.39 -7.42
C ILE A 90 -3.94 -14.95 -7.65
N GLY A 91 -3.71 -14.11 -6.64
CA GLY A 91 -3.83 -12.66 -6.74
C GLY A 91 -2.48 -11.98 -6.85
N GLU A 92 -2.40 -10.89 -7.61
CA GLU A 92 -1.20 -10.05 -7.70
C GLU A 92 -1.40 -8.76 -6.89
N VAL A 93 -0.53 -8.53 -5.91
CA VAL A 93 -0.51 -7.27 -5.15
C VAL A 93 0.04 -6.16 -6.02
N LYS A 94 -0.71 -5.06 -6.11
CA LYS A 94 -0.40 -3.90 -6.94
C LYS A 94 -0.63 -2.59 -6.20
N ARG A 95 -0.11 -1.50 -6.73
CA ARG A 95 -0.42 -0.14 -6.29
C ARG A 95 -0.20 0.11 -4.79
N MET A 96 0.72 -0.62 -4.18
CA MET A 96 1.07 -0.38 -2.79
C MET A 96 1.77 0.96 -2.63
N TYR A 97 1.17 1.83 -1.85
CA TYR A 97 1.70 3.15 -1.55
C TYR A 97 1.42 3.58 -0.12
N SER A 98 2.36 4.28 0.48
CA SER A 98 2.23 4.90 1.78
C SER A 98 2.83 6.31 1.72
N LYS A 99 2.01 7.31 1.99
CA LYS A 99 2.41 8.72 2.00
C LYS A 99 3.45 9.02 3.08
N TYR A 100 3.34 8.35 4.21
CA TYR A 100 4.20 8.58 5.37
C TYR A 100 4.99 7.31 5.72
N PRO A 101 6.27 7.21 5.28
CA PRO A 101 7.14 6.10 5.65
C PRO A 101 7.27 5.93 7.17
N GLY A 102 7.39 4.70 7.65
CA GLY A 102 7.56 4.42 9.08
C GLY A 102 6.28 4.40 9.93
N LYS A 103 5.16 4.92 9.43
CA LYS A 103 3.85 4.94 10.14
C LYS A 103 3.07 3.62 10.07
N LYS A 104 3.68 2.54 9.57
CA LYS A 104 3.06 1.20 9.41
C LYS A 104 1.87 1.14 8.43
N ILE A 105 1.59 2.20 7.67
CA ILE A 105 0.46 2.27 6.73
C ILE A 105 0.53 1.12 5.72
N GLY A 106 1.66 0.95 5.03
CA GLY A 106 1.84 -0.13 4.06
C GLY A 106 1.65 -1.52 4.65
N LYS A 107 2.15 -1.76 5.88
CA LYS A 107 1.93 -3.03 6.60
C LYS A 107 0.45 -3.27 6.89
N THR A 108 -0.27 -2.24 7.33
CA THR A 108 -1.71 -2.34 7.64
C THR A 108 -2.53 -2.61 6.38
N ILE A 109 -2.20 -1.93 5.26
CA ILE A 109 -2.83 -2.18 3.96
C ILE A 109 -2.60 -3.62 3.53
N LEU A 110 -1.34 -4.08 3.52
CA LEU A 110 -1.00 -5.42 3.05
C LEU A 110 -1.67 -6.51 3.88
N ALA A 111 -1.66 -6.39 5.21
CA ALA A 111 -2.33 -7.34 6.09
C ALA A 111 -3.86 -7.40 5.85
N PHE A 112 -4.48 -6.26 5.57
CA PHE A 112 -5.90 -6.22 5.21
C PHE A 112 -6.16 -6.92 3.87
N LEU A 113 -5.34 -6.63 2.86
CA LEU A 113 -5.43 -7.26 1.54
C LEU A 113 -5.24 -8.77 1.62
N GLU A 114 -4.24 -9.27 2.36
CA GLU A 114 -4.01 -10.71 2.59
C GLU A 114 -5.24 -11.40 3.21
N LYS A 115 -5.80 -10.79 4.25
CA LYS A 115 -7.01 -11.32 4.91
C LYS A 115 -8.20 -11.37 3.93
N LYS A 116 -8.42 -10.32 3.16
CA LYS A 116 -9.51 -10.25 2.18
C LYS A 116 -9.27 -11.22 1.03
N ALA A 117 -8.06 -11.30 0.50
CA ALA A 117 -7.68 -12.25 -0.54
C ALA A 117 -8.01 -13.69 -0.15
N LYS A 118 -7.64 -14.09 1.06
CA LYS A 118 -7.99 -15.42 1.60
C LYS A 118 -9.51 -15.62 1.66
N THR A 119 -10.26 -14.61 2.10
CA THR A 119 -11.73 -14.69 2.21
C THR A 119 -12.41 -14.87 0.85
N ILE A 120 -11.89 -14.26 -0.22
CA ILE A 120 -12.44 -14.37 -1.59
C ILE A 120 -11.88 -15.54 -2.38
N GLY A 121 -11.05 -16.39 -1.75
CA GLY A 121 -10.64 -17.68 -2.27
C GLY A 121 -9.25 -17.72 -2.92
N PHE A 122 -8.43 -16.68 -2.80
CA PHE A 122 -7.03 -16.79 -3.19
C PHE A 122 -6.24 -17.64 -2.18
N THR A 123 -5.40 -18.50 -2.69
CA THR A 123 -4.47 -19.34 -1.91
C THR A 123 -3.08 -18.73 -1.82
N ASP A 124 -2.73 -17.92 -2.80
CA ASP A 124 -1.41 -17.33 -2.93
C ASP A 124 -1.50 -15.88 -3.42
N LEU A 125 -0.59 -15.06 -2.93
CA LEU A 125 -0.36 -13.71 -3.46
C LEU A 125 1.04 -13.64 -4.06
N ILE A 126 1.13 -13.00 -5.22
CA ILE A 126 2.39 -12.70 -5.88
C ILE A 126 2.52 -11.20 -6.13
N LEU A 127 3.71 -10.73 -6.38
CA LEU A 127 3.97 -9.34 -6.73
C LEU A 127 5.30 -9.20 -7.45
N GLU A 128 5.45 -8.08 -8.14
CA GLU A 128 6.71 -7.66 -8.71
C GLU A 128 7.11 -6.29 -8.17
N THR A 129 8.38 -6.11 -7.96
CA THR A 129 8.99 -4.81 -7.77
C THR A 129 10.33 -4.73 -8.52
N ARG A 130 10.92 -3.55 -8.57
CA ARG A 130 12.20 -3.37 -9.24
C ARG A 130 13.36 -3.70 -8.31
N LEU A 131 14.42 -4.31 -8.83
CA LEU A 131 15.66 -4.56 -8.09
C LEU A 131 16.23 -3.29 -7.45
N LYS A 132 16.06 -2.13 -8.09
CA LYS A 132 16.47 -0.83 -7.54
C LYS A 132 15.64 -0.37 -6.35
N ASN A 133 14.43 -0.93 -6.14
CA ASN A 133 13.56 -0.55 -5.05
C ASN A 133 13.85 -1.36 -3.78
N GLN A 134 14.99 -1.08 -3.17
CA GLN A 134 15.45 -1.80 -1.98
C GLN A 134 14.50 -1.67 -0.79
N GLU A 135 13.79 -0.55 -0.66
CA GLU A 135 12.77 -0.37 0.39
C GLU A 135 11.61 -1.36 0.24
N ALA A 136 11.09 -1.52 -0.99
CA ALA A 136 10.02 -2.48 -1.26
C ALA A 136 10.50 -3.93 -1.04
N ILE A 137 11.70 -4.27 -1.51
CA ILE A 137 12.29 -5.60 -1.30
C ILE A 137 12.35 -5.93 0.19
N GLN A 138 12.93 -5.06 1.00
CA GLN A 138 13.03 -5.27 2.45
C GLN A 138 11.65 -5.30 3.12
N PHE A 139 10.72 -4.45 2.66
CA PHE A 139 9.36 -4.44 3.17
C PHE A 139 8.68 -5.79 2.96
N TYR A 140 8.66 -6.32 1.73
CA TYR A 140 8.00 -7.60 1.44
C TYR A 140 8.68 -8.78 2.11
N GLN A 141 10.00 -8.81 2.19
CA GLN A 141 10.74 -9.84 2.94
C GLN A 141 10.34 -9.85 4.42
N LYS A 142 10.20 -8.69 5.06
CA LYS A 142 9.71 -8.56 6.45
C LYS A 142 8.25 -8.98 6.62
N GLN A 143 7.46 -9.00 5.56
CA GLN A 143 6.09 -9.52 5.55
C GLN A 143 6.03 -10.99 5.08
N GLU A 144 7.17 -11.72 5.11
CA GLU A 144 7.30 -13.15 4.82
C GLU A 144 7.07 -13.54 3.36
N TYR A 145 7.13 -12.58 2.43
CA TYR A 145 7.17 -12.88 1.00
C TYR A 145 8.55 -13.41 0.62
N LYS A 146 8.56 -14.46 -0.19
CA LYS A 146 9.78 -15.12 -0.69
C LYS A 146 9.98 -14.80 -2.16
N VAL A 147 11.23 -14.69 -2.57
CA VAL A 147 11.57 -14.51 -3.99
C VAL A 147 11.11 -15.75 -4.77
N ILE A 148 10.44 -15.51 -5.88
CA ILE A 148 9.98 -16.53 -6.83
C ILE A 148 10.55 -16.23 -8.23
N PRO A 149 10.54 -17.20 -9.16
CA PRO A 149 10.87 -16.92 -10.56
C PRO A 149 10.00 -15.82 -11.13
N ASN A 150 10.59 -14.95 -11.97
CA ASN A 150 9.83 -13.91 -12.66
C ASN A 150 8.72 -14.52 -13.51
N TYR A 151 7.53 -13.94 -13.49
CA TYR A 151 6.33 -14.46 -14.14
C TYR A 151 5.75 -13.48 -15.17
N GLY A 152 4.87 -13.98 -16.03
CA GLY A 152 4.12 -13.18 -16.99
C GLY A 152 5.03 -12.28 -17.83
N LYS A 153 4.70 -11.00 -17.89
CA LYS A 153 5.47 -9.97 -18.62
C LYS A 153 6.82 -9.62 -17.97
N TYR A 154 7.13 -10.17 -16.80
CA TYR A 154 8.39 -9.93 -16.11
C TYR A 154 9.45 -10.99 -16.35
N LYS A 155 9.14 -12.11 -17.04
CA LYS A 155 10.04 -13.24 -17.25
C LYS A 155 11.42 -12.85 -17.80
N ASP A 156 11.42 -11.93 -18.77
CA ASP A 156 12.65 -11.51 -19.46
C ASP A 156 13.12 -10.11 -19.02
N ARG A 157 12.74 -9.69 -17.82
CA ARG A 157 13.10 -8.39 -17.26
C ARG A 157 14.11 -8.54 -16.12
N PRO A 158 15.41 -8.36 -16.40
CA PRO A 158 16.45 -8.50 -15.38
C PRO A 158 16.36 -7.46 -14.27
N GLU A 159 15.69 -6.33 -14.54
CA GLU A 159 15.44 -5.29 -13.54
C GLU A 159 14.30 -5.57 -12.58
N ALA A 160 13.52 -6.64 -12.82
CA ALA A 160 12.39 -7.05 -11.98
C ALA A 160 12.80 -8.12 -10.96
N VAL A 161 12.17 -8.08 -9.80
CA VAL A 161 12.19 -9.16 -8.81
C VAL A 161 10.77 -9.47 -8.38
N CYS A 162 10.42 -10.75 -8.43
CA CYS A 162 9.10 -11.24 -8.08
C CYS A 162 9.11 -11.94 -6.72
N PHE A 163 8.02 -11.77 -6.00
CA PHE A 163 7.80 -12.37 -4.69
C PHE A 163 6.48 -13.11 -4.65
N GLY A 164 6.39 -14.11 -3.77
CA GLY A 164 5.17 -14.86 -3.51
C GLY A 164 5.01 -15.19 -2.03
N LYS A 165 3.75 -15.33 -1.61
CA LYS A 165 3.36 -15.74 -0.26
C LYS A 165 2.12 -16.60 -0.32
N SER A 166 2.15 -17.79 0.33
CA SER A 166 0.96 -18.62 0.55
C SER A 166 0.12 -18.04 1.68
N LEU A 167 -1.20 -18.01 1.48
CA LEU A 167 -2.19 -17.52 2.44
C LEU A 167 -2.78 -18.64 3.33
N LYS A 168 -2.22 -19.86 3.25
CA LYS A 168 -2.71 -21.03 4.01
C LYS A 168 -2.65 -20.83 5.51
#